data_4ff4d68bfb449dc3efafc0ebfa7bbb50
#
_entry.id   4ff4d68bfb449dc3efafc0ebfa7bbb50
#
_cell.length_a   1.000
_cell.length_b   1.000
_cell.length_c   1.000
_cell.angle_alpha   90.00
_cell.angle_beta   90.00
_cell.angle_gamma   90.00
#
_symmetry.space_group_name_H-M   'P 1'
#
loop_
_entity.id
_entity.type
_entity.pdbx_description
1 polymer ?
#
loop_
_entity_poly.entity_id
_entity_poly.type
_entity_poly.pdbx_seq_one_letter_code
_entity_poly.pdbx_strand_id
1 'polypeptide(L)'
;MPRRGFVPKREVLPDPVYGTTVVTKLINQIMLDGKRGIAQTVCYDAFSMLAEKTGKDAMEVFNAGMQNILPSLEVKARRVGGATYQVPIEIRPERRQTLALRWLVDFSRKRGEKTMAERLCGEIIDASNNTGAAVKRKEEMHRMAEANKAFAHYRW
;
A
#
# COMPACT_ATOMS: atom_id res chain seq x y z
N MET A 1 -3.44 -23.30 13.84
CA MET A 1 -2.29 -22.72 13.07
C MET A 1 -1.16 -23.74 13.07
N PRO A 2 -0.58 -24.08 11.92
CA PRO A 2 0.56 -25.00 11.87
C PRO A 2 1.78 -24.36 12.52
N ARG A 3 2.38 -25.03 13.49
CA ARG A 3 3.57 -24.53 14.20
C ARG A 3 4.87 -24.84 13.46
N ARG A 4 4.90 -25.89 12.62
CA ARG A 4 6.11 -26.44 11.97
C ARG A 4 5.93 -26.77 10.49
N GLY A 5 4.78 -26.55 9.89
CA GLY A 5 4.51 -26.90 8.50
C GLY A 5 4.59 -25.68 7.56
N PHE A 6 4.91 -25.96 6.30
CA PHE A 6 4.77 -24.96 5.22
C PHE A 6 3.29 -24.66 5.00
N VAL A 7 2.92 -23.40 5.02
CA VAL A 7 1.56 -22.95 4.68
C VAL A 7 1.58 -22.47 3.24
N PRO A 8 0.92 -23.16 2.31
CA PRO A 8 0.86 -22.70 0.93
C PRO A 8 0.14 -21.35 0.85
N LYS A 9 0.70 -20.42 0.10
CA LYS A 9 0.06 -19.15 -0.17
C LYS A 9 -1.12 -19.38 -1.13
N ARG A 10 -2.29 -18.82 -0.80
CA ARG A 10 -3.44 -18.84 -1.71
C ARG A 10 -3.13 -17.95 -2.91
N GLU A 11 -3.38 -18.48 -4.09
CA GLU A 11 -3.30 -17.69 -5.33
C GLU A 11 -4.43 -16.66 -5.36
N VAL A 12 -4.07 -15.44 -5.76
CA VAL A 12 -5.02 -14.35 -5.92
C VAL A 12 -5.39 -14.29 -7.40
N LEU A 13 -6.67 -14.55 -7.70
CA LEU A 13 -7.19 -14.43 -9.06
C LEU A 13 -7.18 -12.96 -9.48
N PRO A 14 -6.89 -12.69 -10.77
CA PRO A 14 -6.95 -11.32 -11.30
C PRO A 14 -8.38 -10.78 -11.25
N ASP A 15 -8.50 -9.47 -11.22
CA ASP A 15 -9.79 -8.79 -11.25
C ASP A 15 -10.45 -8.98 -12.62
N PRO A 16 -11.76 -9.27 -12.70
CA PRO A 16 -12.44 -9.52 -13.97
C PRO A 16 -12.52 -8.30 -14.89
N VAL A 17 -12.52 -7.08 -14.34
CA VAL A 17 -12.62 -5.84 -15.14
C VAL A 17 -11.26 -5.36 -15.61
N TYR A 18 -10.30 -5.28 -14.71
CA TYR A 18 -8.96 -4.74 -15.00
C TYR A 18 -7.89 -5.80 -15.27
N GLY A 19 -8.20 -7.09 -15.14
CA GLY A 19 -7.30 -8.21 -15.46
C GLY A 19 -6.04 -8.29 -14.58
N THR A 20 -5.93 -7.51 -13.50
CA THR A 20 -4.72 -7.42 -12.67
C THR A 20 -4.94 -7.92 -11.24
N THR A 21 -3.96 -8.66 -10.72
CA THR A 21 -3.97 -9.13 -9.32
C THR A 21 -3.78 -7.99 -8.31
N VAL A 22 -3.21 -6.86 -8.74
CA VAL A 22 -3.00 -5.68 -7.87
C VAL A 22 -4.34 -5.05 -7.50
N VAL A 23 -5.27 -4.94 -8.46
CA VAL A 23 -6.63 -4.43 -8.20
C VAL A 23 -7.38 -5.36 -7.25
N THR A 24 -7.29 -6.68 -7.45
CA THR A 24 -7.88 -7.64 -6.49
C THR A 24 -7.33 -7.46 -5.07
N LYS A 25 -6.02 -7.25 -4.94
CA LYS A 25 -5.40 -6.98 -3.63
C LYS A 25 -5.85 -5.64 -3.04
N LEU A 26 -6.04 -4.61 -3.88
CA LEU A 26 -6.61 -3.32 -3.46
C LEU A 26 -8.02 -3.50 -2.92
N ILE A 27 -8.90 -4.20 -3.64
CA ILE A 27 -10.27 -4.51 -3.21
C ILE A 27 -10.25 -5.24 -1.86
N ASN A 28 -9.36 -6.22 -1.69
CA ASN A 28 -9.21 -6.94 -0.42
C ASN A 28 -8.73 -6.04 0.73
N GLN A 29 -7.96 -4.96 0.48
CA GLN A 29 -7.58 -3.97 1.50
C GLN A 29 -8.71 -2.99 1.83
N ILE A 30 -9.55 -2.64 0.83
CA ILE A 30 -10.73 -1.79 1.03
C ILE A 30 -11.81 -2.52 1.81
N MET A 31 -11.91 -3.84 1.62
CA MET A 31 -12.97 -4.67 2.19
C MET A 31 -12.99 -4.62 3.72
N LEU A 32 -14.17 -4.41 4.29
CA LEU A 32 -14.48 -4.52 5.71
C LEU A 32 -15.56 -5.59 5.91
N ASP A 33 -15.48 -6.33 7.02
CA ASP A 33 -16.49 -7.34 7.44
C ASP A 33 -16.80 -8.41 6.36
N GLY A 34 -15.84 -8.67 5.45
CA GLY A 34 -16.04 -9.62 4.36
C GLY A 34 -16.95 -9.12 3.23
N LYS A 35 -17.39 -7.85 3.23
CA LYS A 35 -18.29 -7.26 2.23
C LYS A 35 -17.57 -6.94 0.93
N ARG A 36 -17.19 -7.98 0.18
CA ARG A 36 -16.37 -7.85 -1.04
C ARG A 36 -17.09 -7.06 -2.15
N GLY A 37 -18.41 -7.31 -2.35
CA GLY A 37 -19.16 -6.60 -3.39
C GLY A 37 -19.14 -5.08 -3.23
N ILE A 38 -19.33 -4.59 -2.00
CA ILE A 38 -19.24 -3.16 -1.69
C ILE A 38 -17.83 -2.63 -1.97
N ALA A 39 -16.79 -3.38 -1.59
CA ALA A 39 -15.42 -2.97 -1.84
C ALA A 39 -15.08 -2.91 -3.35
N GLN A 40 -15.65 -3.81 -4.15
CA GLN A 40 -15.52 -3.78 -5.62
C GLN A 40 -16.20 -2.54 -6.19
N THR A 41 -17.46 -2.24 -5.81
CA THR A 41 -18.16 -1.03 -6.24
C THR A 41 -17.35 0.22 -5.91
N VAL A 42 -16.88 0.37 -4.67
CA VAL A 42 -16.05 1.51 -4.25
C VAL A 42 -14.78 1.63 -5.10
N CYS A 43 -14.13 0.53 -5.42
CA CYS A 43 -12.90 0.54 -6.23
C CYS A 43 -13.20 0.96 -7.68
N TYR A 44 -14.26 0.42 -8.28
CA TYR A 44 -14.63 0.73 -9.66
C TYR A 44 -15.13 2.17 -9.81
N ASP A 45 -15.94 2.65 -8.88
CA ASP A 45 -16.39 4.04 -8.84
C ASP A 45 -15.20 5.00 -8.71
N ALA A 46 -14.24 4.66 -7.84
CA ALA A 46 -13.02 5.46 -7.70
C ALA A 46 -12.22 5.52 -9.00
N PHE A 47 -12.11 4.41 -9.72
CA PHE A 47 -11.38 4.36 -11.00
C PHE A 47 -12.14 5.10 -12.12
N SER A 48 -13.47 5.04 -12.16
CA SER A 48 -14.28 5.84 -13.07
C SER A 48 -14.08 7.34 -12.83
N MET A 49 -14.16 7.78 -11.56
CA MET A 49 -13.87 9.16 -11.19
C MET A 49 -12.44 9.58 -11.50
N LEU A 50 -11.50 8.64 -11.40
CA LEU A 50 -10.09 8.89 -11.71
C LEU A 50 -9.91 9.22 -13.20
N ALA A 51 -10.53 8.42 -14.09
CA ALA A 51 -10.51 8.64 -15.52
C ALA A 51 -11.18 9.97 -15.89
N GLU A 52 -12.34 10.29 -15.30
CA GLU A 52 -13.06 11.55 -15.53
C GLU A 52 -12.23 12.78 -15.13
N LYS A 53 -11.60 12.74 -13.94
CA LYS A 53 -10.84 13.89 -13.42
C LYS A 53 -9.50 14.11 -14.10
N THR A 54 -8.83 13.03 -14.51
CA THR A 54 -7.48 13.13 -15.07
C THR A 54 -7.47 13.12 -16.60
N GLY A 55 -8.55 12.65 -17.24
CA GLY A 55 -8.61 12.44 -18.69
C GLY A 55 -7.65 11.37 -19.22
N LYS A 56 -7.08 10.56 -18.33
CA LYS A 56 -6.13 9.48 -18.64
C LYS A 56 -6.73 8.12 -18.27
N ASP A 57 -6.09 7.05 -18.73
CA ASP A 57 -6.46 5.72 -18.27
C ASP A 57 -6.27 5.58 -16.75
N ALA A 58 -7.32 5.11 -16.07
CA ALA A 58 -7.31 4.96 -14.62
C ALA A 58 -6.20 4.03 -14.13
N MET A 59 -5.88 2.98 -14.90
CA MET A 59 -4.81 2.05 -14.56
C MET A 59 -3.43 2.67 -14.69
N GLU A 60 -3.22 3.53 -15.66
CA GLU A 60 -1.97 4.27 -15.84
C GLU A 60 -1.71 5.18 -14.61
N VAL A 61 -2.70 5.99 -14.24
CA VAL A 61 -2.60 6.90 -13.09
C VAL A 61 -2.42 6.11 -11.78
N PHE A 62 -3.17 5.02 -11.61
CA PHE A 62 -3.02 4.15 -10.44
C PHE A 62 -1.62 3.54 -10.34
N ASN A 63 -1.08 3.02 -11.45
CA ASN A 63 0.25 2.44 -11.46
C ASN A 63 1.34 3.50 -11.17
N ALA A 64 1.21 4.71 -11.72
CA ALA A 64 2.10 5.82 -11.39
C ALA A 64 2.06 6.16 -9.89
N GLY A 65 0.87 6.28 -9.31
CA GLY A 65 0.69 6.49 -7.88
C GLY A 65 1.30 5.37 -7.04
N MET A 66 1.08 4.13 -7.42
CA MET A 66 1.67 2.97 -6.73
C MET A 66 3.20 3.00 -6.76
N GLN A 67 3.82 3.33 -7.90
CA GLN A 67 5.28 3.47 -8.00
C GLN A 67 5.83 4.51 -7.01
N ASN A 68 5.13 5.63 -6.87
CA ASN A 68 5.51 6.69 -5.95
C ASN A 68 5.34 6.32 -4.47
N ILE A 69 4.43 5.40 -4.12
CA ILE A 69 4.20 4.94 -2.75
C ILE A 69 5.12 3.78 -2.35
N LEU A 70 5.57 2.94 -3.30
CA LEU A 70 6.34 1.72 -3.01
C LEU A 70 7.61 2.01 -2.19
N PRO A 71 7.73 1.48 -0.94
CA PRO A 71 8.93 1.67 -0.14
C PRO A 71 10.03 0.68 -0.51
N SER A 72 11.30 1.09 -0.44
CA SER A 72 12.47 0.21 -0.60
C SER A 72 12.99 -0.33 0.73
N LEU A 73 12.86 0.47 1.80
CA LEU A 73 13.36 0.17 3.14
C LEU A 73 12.22 0.20 4.17
N GLU A 74 12.33 -0.65 5.17
CA GLU A 74 11.53 -0.57 6.40
C GLU A 74 12.44 -0.67 7.62
N VAL A 75 11.93 -0.27 8.77
CA VAL A 75 12.64 -0.35 10.04
C VAL A 75 12.02 -1.45 10.89
N LYS A 76 12.84 -2.38 11.37
CA LYS A 76 12.41 -3.43 12.31
C LYS A 76 13.06 -3.23 13.67
N ALA A 77 12.25 -3.34 14.72
CA ALA A 77 12.75 -3.37 16.08
C ALA A 77 13.49 -4.69 16.35
N ARG A 78 14.74 -4.59 16.80
CA ARG A 78 15.58 -5.71 17.24
C ARG A 78 16.07 -5.45 18.65
N ARG A 79 15.96 -6.45 19.52
CA ARG A 79 16.45 -6.37 20.89
C ARG A 79 17.85 -6.97 20.98
N VAL A 80 18.81 -6.15 21.38
CA VAL A 80 20.22 -6.54 21.52
C VAL A 80 20.71 -6.07 22.90
N GLY A 81 21.17 -7.00 23.74
CA GLY A 81 21.72 -6.67 25.06
C GLY A 81 20.76 -5.90 25.98
N GLY A 82 19.44 -6.13 25.86
CA GLY A 82 18.43 -5.42 26.67
C GLY A 82 17.89 -4.12 26.06
N ALA A 83 18.58 -3.50 25.10
CA ALA A 83 18.13 -2.32 24.37
C ALA A 83 17.40 -2.72 23.07
N THR A 84 16.42 -1.92 22.66
CA THR A 84 15.68 -2.11 21.41
C THR A 84 16.17 -1.12 20.37
N TYR A 85 16.73 -1.63 19.27
CA TYR A 85 17.22 -0.84 18.15
C TYR A 85 16.28 -0.95 16.96
N GLN A 86 16.13 0.16 16.24
CA GLN A 86 15.38 0.23 14.98
C GLN A 86 16.35 -0.07 13.83
N VAL A 87 16.31 -1.30 13.30
CA VAL A 87 17.25 -1.77 12.29
C VAL A 87 16.65 -1.61 10.89
N PRO A 88 17.28 -0.87 9.97
CA PRO A 88 16.82 -0.74 8.60
C PRO A 88 17.04 -2.03 7.83
N ILE A 89 16.01 -2.48 7.12
CA ILE A 89 16.05 -3.67 6.27
C ILE A 89 15.43 -3.40 4.90
N GLU A 90 15.92 -4.07 3.87
CA GLU A 90 15.29 -4.06 2.57
C GLU A 90 13.98 -4.86 2.58
N ILE A 91 13.00 -4.35 1.85
CA ILE A 91 11.68 -4.97 1.79
C ILE A 91 11.58 -5.89 0.58
N ARG A 92 11.07 -7.11 0.77
CA ARG A 92 10.79 -8.04 -0.33
C ARG A 92 9.70 -7.47 -1.26
N PRO A 93 9.74 -7.72 -2.58
CA PRO A 93 8.80 -7.14 -3.55
C PRO A 93 7.32 -7.32 -3.19
N GLU A 94 6.92 -8.52 -2.76
CA GLU A 94 5.54 -8.81 -2.35
C GLU A 94 5.09 -7.94 -1.16
N ARG A 95 5.98 -7.70 -0.21
CA ARG A 95 5.70 -6.88 0.97
C ARG A 95 5.67 -5.40 0.63
N ARG A 96 6.51 -4.93 -0.31
CA ARG A 96 6.44 -3.55 -0.83
C ARG A 96 5.06 -3.23 -1.34
N GLN A 97 4.52 -4.10 -2.21
CA GLN A 97 3.18 -3.96 -2.76
C GLN A 97 2.10 -3.95 -1.66
N THR A 98 2.20 -4.85 -0.69
CA THR A 98 1.25 -4.93 0.43
C THR A 98 1.27 -3.67 1.30
N LEU A 99 2.46 -3.13 1.59
CA LEU A 99 2.60 -1.88 2.37
C LEU A 99 2.04 -0.68 1.61
N ALA A 100 2.35 -0.56 0.32
CA ALA A 100 1.86 0.53 -0.51
C ALA A 100 0.32 0.53 -0.59
N LEU A 101 -0.31 -0.62 -0.85
CA LEU A 101 -1.76 -0.76 -0.88
C LEU A 101 -2.41 -0.45 0.48
N ARG A 102 -1.79 -0.91 1.56
CA ARG A 102 -2.28 -0.63 2.92
C ARG A 102 -2.21 0.88 3.21
N TRP A 103 -1.09 1.52 2.96
CA TRP A 103 -0.97 2.96 3.18
C TRP A 103 -1.93 3.75 2.32
N LEU A 104 -2.08 3.41 1.05
CA LEU A 104 -3.04 4.05 0.16
C LEU A 104 -4.45 4.02 0.77
N VAL A 105 -4.94 2.84 1.20
CA VAL A 105 -6.28 2.69 1.77
C VAL A 105 -6.41 3.37 3.15
N ASP A 106 -5.41 3.22 4.03
CA ASP A 106 -5.42 3.79 5.37
C ASP A 106 -5.46 5.33 5.33
N PHE A 107 -4.71 5.95 4.42
CA PHE A 107 -4.71 7.41 4.26
C PHE A 107 -5.92 7.90 3.49
N SER A 108 -6.44 7.16 2.52
CA SER A 108 -7.73 7.47 1.90
C SER A 108 -8.84 7.54 2.95
N ARG A 109 -8.91 6.61 3.90
CA ARG A 109 -9.91 6.63 4.97
C ARG A 109 -9.84 7.86 5.88
N LYS A 110 -8.66 8.49 5.97
CA LYS A 110 -8.44 9.69 6.81
C LYS A 110 -8.77 11.00 6.09
N ARG A 111 -9.08 10.96 4.81
CA ARG A 111 -9.45 12.15 4.02
C ARG A 111 -10.85 12.64 4.42
N GLY A 112 -11.10 13.92 4.12
CA GLY A 112 -12.34 14.61 4.50
C GLY A 112 -13.49 14.49 3.48
N GLU A 113 -13.29 13.88 2.30
CA GLU A 113 -14.31 13.72 1.28
C GLU A 113 -15.47 12.85 1.78
N LYS A 114 -16.64 12.97 1.16
CA LYS A 114 -17.86 12.34 1.64
C LYS A 114 -17.85 10.82 1.47
N THR A 115 -17.53 10.32 0.29
CA THR A 115 -17.56 8.89 -0.02
C THR A 115 -16.16 8.28 -0.03
N MET A 116 -16.07 6.97 0.22
CA MET A 116 -14.78 6.27 0.16
C MET A 116 -14.21 6.24 -1.26
N ALA A 117 -15.06 6.21 -2.29
CA ALA A 117 -14.63 6.27 -3.68
C ALA A 117 -13.96 7.61 -3.99
N GLU A 118 -14.52 8.74 -3.56
CA GLU A 118 -13.92 10.07 -3.71
C GLU A 118 -12.58 10.18 -2.96
N ARG A 119 -12.51 9.66 -1.73
CA ARG A 119 -11.30 9.63 -0.92
C ARG A 119 -10.18 8.85 -1.58
N LEU A 120 -10.50 7.65 -2.10
CA LEU A 120 -9.55 6.80 -2.79
C LEU A 120 -9.07 7.46 -4.09
N CYS A 121 -9.98 8.00 -4.89
CA CYS A 121 -9.67 8.74 -6.10
C CYS A 121 -8.71 9.92 -5.80
N GLY A 122 -9.03 10.73 -4.78
CA GLY A 122 -8.20 11.85 -4.37
C GLY A 122 -6.80 11.45 -3.97
N GLU A 123 -6.66 10.39 -3.14
CA GLU A 123 -5.33 9.92 -2.71
C GLU A 123 -4.51 9.33 -3.86
N ILE A 124 -5.14 8.65 -4.84
CA ILE A 124 -4.46 8.15 -6.03
C ILE A 124 -3.94 9.30 -6.89
N ILE A 125 -4.74 10.36 -7.11
CA ILE A 125 -4.31 11.54 -7.87
C ILE A 125 -3.13 12.22 -7.18
N ASP A 126 -3.22 12.46 -5.87
CA ASP A 126 -2.14 13.06 -5.10
C ASP A 126 -0.87 12.20 -5.17
N ALA A 127 -1.00 10.88 -5.02
CA ALA A 127 0.11 9.96 -5.12
C ALA A 127 0.75 9.93 -6.53
N SER A 128 -0.05 10.02 -7.59
CA SER A 128 0.48 10.09 -8.97
C SER A 128 1.33 11.34 -9.20
N ASN A 129 1.00 12.42 -8.52
CA ASN A 129 1.76 13.68 -8.53
C ASN A 129 2.90 13.72 -7.49
N ASN A 130 3.24 12.55 -6.91
CA ASN A 130 4.26 12.41 -5.86
C ASN A 130 3.97 13.27 -4.60
N THR A 131 2.71 13.44 -4.29
CA THR A 131 2.20 14.17 -3.12
C THR A 131 1.26 13.27 -2.31
N GLY A 132 0.59 13.82 -1.31
CA GLY A 132 -0.37 13.05 -0.51
C GLY A 132 0.23 12.36 0.72
N ALA A 133 -0.66 11.84 1.56
CA ALA A 133 -0.28 11.29 2.86
C ALA A 133 0.41 9.92 2.75
N ALA A 134 0.04 9.12 1.76
CA ALA A 134 0.66 7.83 1.50
C ALA A 134 2.13 7.97 1.06
N VAL A 135 2.42 8.95 0.19
CA VAL A 135 3.81 9.26 -0.24
C VAL A 135 4.63 9.80 0.94
N LYS A 136 4.07 10.73 1.72
CA LYS A 136 4.73 11.24 2.93
C LYS A 136 5.07 10.10 3.90
N ARG A 137 4.21 9.09 4.02
CA ARG A 137 4.49 7.91 4.86
C ARG A 137 5.68 7.10 4.37
N LYS A 138 5.84 6.93 3.06
CA LYS A 138 7.04 6.32 2.48
C LYS A 138 8.29 7.13 2.84
N GLU A 139 8.24 8.45 2.66
CA GLU A 139 9.37 9.33 2.96
C GLU A 139 9.76 9.30 4.44
N GLU A 140 8.77 9.30 5.36
CA GLU A 140 9.01 9.14 6.79
C GLU A 140 9.72 7.81 7.10
N MET A 141 9.26 6.70 6.49
CA MET A 141 9.86 5.39 6.68
C MET A 141 11.31 5.37 6.18
N HIS A 142 11.59 5.97 5.02
CA HIS A 142 12.94 6.07 4.48
C HIS A 142 13.84 6.98 5.34
N ARG A 143 13.31 8.09 5.84
CA ARG A 143 14.03 9.00 6.77
C ARG A 143 14.39 8.28 8.08
N MET A 144 13.46 7.51 8.64
CA MET A 144 13.73 6.69 9.82
C MET A 144 14.80 5.63 9.54
N ALA A 145 14.75 4.98 8.37
CA ALA A 145 15.76 3.99 7.98
C ALA A 145 17.14 4.61 7.79
N GLU A 146 17.22 5.80 7.23
CA GLU A 146 18.46 6.53 7.05
C GLU A 146 19.06 7.01 8.39
N ALA A 147 18.24 7.57 9.27
CA ALA A 147 18.65 7.98 10.61
C ALA A 147 19.22 6.80 11.44
N ASN A 148 18.69 5.60 11.22
CA ASN A 148 19.14 4.38 11.92
C ASN A 148 20.16 3.55 11.13
N LYS A 149 20.75 4.09 10.08
CA LYS A 149 21.72 3.39 9.20
C LYS A 149 22.90 2.80 9.96
N ALA A 150 23.33 3.44 11.04
CA ALA A 150 24.42 2.97 11.91
C ALA A 150 24.13 1.58 12.52
N PHE A 151 22.88 1.21 12.71
CA PHE A 151 22.45 -0.07 13.27
C PHE A 151 22.20 -1.17 12.22
N ALA A 152 22.52 -0.92 10.95
CA ALA A 152 22.30 -1.88 9.86
C ALA A 152 23.06 -3.21 10.06
N HIS A 153 24.19 -3.18 10.80
CA HIS A 153 24.98 -4.38 11.11
C HIS A 153 24.26 -5.35 12.08
N TYR A 154 23.19 -4.94 12.77
CA TYR A 154 22.34 -5.84 13.57
C TYR A 154 21.30 -6.57 12.73
N ARG A 155 21.48 -6.61 11.42
CA ARG A 155 20.61 -7.31 10.47
C ARG A 155 21.01 -8.78 10.40
N TRP A 156 20.34 -9.67 11.13
CA TRP A 156 20.39 -11.12 11.01
C TRP A 156 19.00 -11.72 10.87
#